data_34858ae93c282452ca5a92c77fa597cd
#
_entry.id   34858ae93c282452ca5a92c77fa597cd
#
_cell.length_a   1.000
_cell.length_b   1.000
_cell.length_c   1.000
_cell.angle_alpha   90.00
_cell.angle_beta   90.00
_cell.angle_gamma   90.00
#
_symmetry.space_group_name_H-M   'P 1'
#
loop_
_entity.id
_entity.type
_entity.pdbx_description
1 polymer ?
#
loop_
_entity_poly.entity_id
_entity_poly.type
_entity_poly.pdbx_seq_one_letter_code
_entity_poly.pdbx_strand_id
1 'polypeptide(L)'
;KYNTNLSDADIQARVAELIEKKVPENNTEDVKKFLFNCIDLTTLNSTDSDKSVMHFTEKVNQFDDEYPDLKNVAAICVYPNFAAIVKNTLEVDGVNIACVSGGFPSSQTFIEVKVAETALAIAEGADEIDIVISIGKFLSGDYEGMCEEIQELKEVCKERHLKVILETGALKSASNIKKASILSMYSGADFIKTSTGTVSYTHLRAHETRSNL
;
A
#
# COMPACT_ATOMS: atom_id res chain seq x y z
N LYS A 1 13.58 22.86 -2.08
CA LYS A 1 14.72 22.00 -2.43
C LYS A 1 14.41 21.08 -3.60
N TYR A 2 13.18 20.63 -3.75
CA TYR A 2 12.75 19.77 -4.86
C TYR A 2 11.86 20.56 -5.81
N ASN A 3 12.16 20.47 -7.12
CA ASN A 3 11.25 21.02 -8.13
C ASN A 3 10.04 20.08 -8.23
N THR A 4 8.88 20.56 -7.84
CA THR A 4 7.59 19.84 -7.96
C THR A 4 6.73 20.37 -9.11
N ASN A 5 7.18 21.41 -9.81
CA ASN A 5 6.47 21.92 -10.98
C ASN A 5 6.84 21.07 -12.21
N LEU A 6 6.01 20.09 -12.51
CA LEU A 6 6.20 19.13 -13.59
C LEU A 6 5.13 19.29 -14.66
N SER A 7 5.53 19.14 -15.93
CA SER A 7 4.59 18.96 -17.03
C SER A 7 4.15 17.50 -17.13
N ASP A 8 2.85 17.25 -17.16
CA ASP A 8 2.31 15.90 -17.32
C ASP A 8 2.73 15.28 -18.66
N ALA A 9 2.80 16.09 -19.73
CA ALA A 9 3.27 15.63 -21.04
C ALA A 9 4.74 15.19 -21.03
N ASP A 10 5.61 15.95 -20.35
CA ASP A 10 7.03 15.58 -20.21
C ASP A 10 7.20 14.29 -19.39
N ILE A 11 6.40 14.14 -18.35
CA ILE A 11 6.42 12.91 -17.55
C ILE A 11 5.93 11.71 -18.36
N GLN A 12 4.85 11.84 -19.13
CA GLN A 12 4.36 10.78 -20.02
C GLN A 12 5.42 10.39 -21.06
N ALA A 13 6.10 11.34 -21.67
CA ALA A 13 7.17 11.07 -22.64
C ALA A 13 8.33 10.30 -21.99
N ARG A 14 8.76 10.70 -20.79
CA ARG A 14 9.82 10.01 -20.03
C ARG A 14 9.42 8.61 -19.61
N VAL A 15 8.16 8.41 -19.20
CA VAL A 15 7.63 7.07 -18.85
C VAL A 15 7.63 6.17 -20.09
N ALA A 16 7.17 6.67 -21.24
CA ALA A 16 7.21 5.91 -22.50
C ALA A 16 8.64 5.49 -22.88
N GLU A 17 9.62 6.38 -22.76
CA GLU A 17 11.03 6.08 -22.98
C GLU A 17 11.57 5.01 -22.01
N LEU A 18 11.21 5.10 -20.73
CA LEU A 18 11.61 4.10 -19.72
C LEU A 18 11.01 2.73 -20.02
N ILE A 19 9.73 2.68 -20.39
CA ILE A 19 9.05 1.43 -20.76
C ILE A 19 9.75 0.79 -21.95
N GLU A 20 9.97 1.56 -23.03
CA GLU A 20 10.63 1.07 -24.24
C GLU A 20 12.02 0.48 -23.96
N LYS A 21 12.82 1.15 -23.13
CA LYS A 21 14.19 0.73 -22.82
C LYS A 21 14.28 -0.36 -21.76
N LYS A 22 13.48 -0.26 -20.69
CA LYS A 22 13.69 -1.06 -19.49
C LYS A 22 12.82 -2.30 -19.39
N VAL A 23 11.64 -2.31 -20.01
CA VAL A 23 10.79 -3.49 -19.97
C VAL A 23 11.43 -4.70 -20.67
N PRO A 24 12.02 -4.56 -21.90
CA PRO A 24 12.69 -5.69 -22.53
C PRO A 24 13.87 -6.25 -21.70
N GLU A 25 14.65 -5.36 -21.05
CA GLU A 25 15.78 -5.75 -20.22
C GLU A 25 15.36 -6.51 -18.95
N ASN A 26 14.19 -6.18 -18.40
CA ASN A 26 13.68 -6.71 -17.13
C ASN A 26 12.60 -7.80 -17.30
N ASN A 27 12.20 -8.13 -18.51
CA ASN A 27 11.22 -9.19 -18.75
C ASN A 27 11.87 -10.58 -18.73
N THR A 28 12.47 -10.93 -17.60
CA THR A 28 13.14 -12.21 -17.35
C THR A 28 12.40 -13.00 -16.27
N GLU A 29 12.59 -14.32 -16.22
CA GLU A 29 11.98 -15.17 -15.20
C GLU A 29 12.44 -14.80 -13.79
N ASP A 30 13.70 -14.44 -13.60
CA ASP A 30 14.24 -14.04 -12.30
C ASP A 30 13.59 -12.74 -11.78
N VAL A 31 13.38 -11.75 -12.67
CA VAL A 31 12.68 -10.52 -12.31
C VAL A 31 11.22 -10.80 -11.98
N LYS A 32 10.54 -11.69 -12.72
CA LYS A 32 9.16 -12.08 -12.41
C LYS A 32 9.05 -12.76 -11.04
N LYS A 33 9.95 -13.69 -10.73
CA LYS A 33 10.05 -14.34 -9.42
C LYS A 33 10.29 -13.32 -8.31
N PHE A 34 11.20 -12.37 -8.54
CA PHE A 34 11.43 -11.28 -7.59
C PHE A 34 10.18 -10.41 -7.40
N LEU A 35 9.50 -10.03 -8.47
CA LEU A 35 8.27 -9.23 -8.39
C LEU A 35 7.13 -9.98 -7.67
N PHE A 36 7.05 -11.29 -7.84
CA PHE A 36 6.09 -12.11 -7.07
C PHE A 36 6.33 -11.98 -5.57
N ASN A 37 7.58 -12.06 -5.13
CA ASN A 37 7.95 -11.86 -3.72
C ASN A 37 7.79 -10.40 -3.22
N CYS A 38 7.44 -9.45 -4.08
CA CYS A 38 7.11 -8.07 -3.69
C CYS A 38 5.60 -7.82 -3.57
N ILE A 39 4.76 -8.83 -3.75
CA ILE A 39 3.30 -8.68 -3.73
C ILE A 39 2.79 -8.61 -2.29
N ASP A 40 1.99 -7.59 -1.99
CA ASP A 40 1.06 -7.61 -0.87
C ASP A 40 -0.24 -8.28 -1.35
N LEU A 41 -0.41 -9.55 -1.04
CA LEU A 41 -1.62 -10.29 -1.42
C LEU A 41 -2.81 -9.80 -0.61
N THR A 42 -3.77 -9.18 -1.28
CA THR A 42 -4.75 -8.29 -0.64
C THR A 42 -6.18 -8.82 -0.76
N THR A 43 -6.91 -8.83 0.35
CA THR A 43 -8.37 -8.94 0.37
C THR A 43 -8.96 -7.83 1.23
N LEU A 44 -9.75 -6.96 0.60
CA LEU A 44 -10.40 -5.79 1.22
C LEU A 44 -11.85 -5.69 0.73
N ASN A 45 -12.54 -6.82 0.70
CA ASN A 45 -13.94 -6.87 0.32
C ASN A 45 -14.83 -6.60 1.53
N SER A 46 -15.92 -5.90 1.33
CA SER A 46 -16.93 -5.71 2.40
C SER A 46 -17.61 -7.00 2.84
N THR A 47 -17.42 -8.09 2.09
CA THR A 47 -17.92 -9.43 2.35
C THR A 47 -16.91 -10.35 3.04
N ASP A 48 -15.69 -9.85 3.34
CA ASP A 48 -14.69 -10.64 4.03
C ASP A 48 -15.18 -11.02 5.45
N SER A 49 -14.85 -12.23 5.85
CA SER A 49 -15.21 -12.84 7.13
C SER A 49 -14.03 -13.63 7.68
N ASP A 50 -14.06 -13.96 8.95
CA ASP A 50 -13.03 -14.79 9.59
C ASP A 50 -12.73 -16.05 8.77
N LYS A 51 -13.78 -16.73 8.30
CA LYS A 51 -13.65 -17.95 7.50
C LYS A 51 -13.00 -17.69 6.14
N SER A 52 -13.39 -16.61 5.45
CA SER A 52 -12.81 -16.31 4.13
C SER A 52 -11.35 -15.88 4.24
N VAL A 53 -11.00 -15.07 5.25
CA VAL A 53 -9.63 -14.64 5.50
C VAL A 53 -8.75 -15.81 5.96
N MET A 54 -9.26 -16.69 6.83
CA MET A 54 -8.55 -17.92 7.19
C MET A 54 -8.22 -18.76 5.95
N HIS A 55 -9.22 -19.05 5.11
CA HIS A 55 -9.01 -19.80 3.87
C HIS A 55 -8.05 -19.10 2.89
N PHE A 56 -8.10 -17.77 2.83
CA PHE A 56 -7.17 -16.97 2.03
C PHE A 56 -5.71 -17.14 2.53
N THR A 57 -5.51 -17.15 3.85
CA THR A 57 -4.19 -17.34 4.47
C THR A 57 -3.69 -18.79 4.30
N GLU A 58 -4.56 -19.78 4.40
CA GLU A 58 -4.22 -21.19 4.15
C GLU A 58 -3.64 -21.41 2.76
N LYS A 59 -4.13 -20.70 1.74
CA LYS A 59 -3.55 -20.76 0.39
C LYS A 59 -2.12 -20.22 0.32
N VAL A 60 -1.78 -19.26 1.15
CA VAL A 60 -0.40 -18.74 1.27
C VAL A 60 0.50 -19.77 1.92
N ASN A 61 0.01 -20.50 2.93
CA ASN A 61 0.75 -21.63 3.53
C ASN A 61 1.00 -22.74 2.51
N GLN A 62 -0.03 -23.13 1.75
CA GLN A 62 0.05 -24.19 0.74
C GLN A 62 1.01 -23.85 -0.40
N PHE A 63 1.22 -22.56 -0.70
CA PHE A 63 2.08 -22.12 -1.78
C PHE A 63 3.53 -22.61 -1.61
N ASP A 64 4.08 -22.61 -0.41
CA ASP A 64 5.46 -23.06 -0.16
C ASP A 64 5.63 -24.55 -0.44
N ASP A 65 4.61 -25.35 -0.15
CA ASP A 65 4.60 -26.78 -0.44
C ASP A 65 4.47 -27.06 -1.94
N GLU A 66 3.64 -26.29 -2.64
CA GLU A 66 3.38 -26.45 -4.07
C GLU A 66 4.53 -25.91 -4.94
N TYR A 67 5.22 -24.85 -4.48
CA TYR A 67 6.25 -24.12 -5.23
C TYR A 67 7.52 -23.89 -4.40
N PRO A 68 8.23 -24.94 -3.97
CA PRO A 68 9.36 -24.83 -3.04
C PRO A 68 10.55 -24.03 -3.60
N ASP A 69 10.63 -23.83 -4.90
CA ASP A 69 11.68 -23.05 -5.58
C ASP A 69 11.32 -21.57 -5.73
N LEU A 70 10.15 -21.14 -5.27
CA LEU A 70 9.68 -19.75 -5.33
C LEU A 70 9.55 -19.19 -3.92
N LYS A 71 10.01 -17.97 -3.74
CA LYS A 71 9.70 -17.21 -2.52
C LYS A 71 8.22 -16.81 -2.54
N ASN A 72 7.57 -16.92 -1.40
CA ASN A 72 6.19 -16.52 -1.21
C ASN A 72 5.99 -15.00 -1.39
N VAL A 73 4.75 -14.53 -1.30
CA VAL A 73 4.40 -13.10 -1.33
C VAL A 73 5.04 -12.34 -0.16
N ALA A 74 5.19 -11.02 -0.29
CA ALA A 74 5.79 -10.19 0.76
C ALA A 74 4.88 -10.06 2.00
N ALA A 75 3.57 -9.92 1.78
CA ALA A 75 2.61 -9.75 2.86
C ALA A 75 1.22 -10.24 2.46
N ILE A 76 0.40 -10.52 3.48
CA ILE A 76 -1.06 -10.61 3.38
C ILE A 76 -1.64 -9.30 3.88
N CYS A 77 -2.42 -8.59 3.04
CA CYS A 77 -3.03 -7.32 3.38
C CYS A 77 -4.54 -7.46 3.59
N VAL A 78 -5.02 -7.07 4.78
CA VAL A 78 -6.41 -7.23 5.24
C VAL A 78 -6.92 -5.99 5.98
N TYR A 79 -8.23 -5.97 6.28
CA TYR A 79 -8.76 -5.02 7.27
C TYR A 79 -8.22 -5.33 8.67
N PRO A 80 -8.07 -4.32 9.55
CA PRO A 80 -7.39 -4.47 10.85
C PRO A 80 -8.05 -5.49 11.78
N ASN A 81 -9.36 -5.66 11.70
CA ASN A 81 -10.09 -6.66 12.49
C ASN A 81 -9.79 -8.12 12.15
N PHE A 82 -9.07 -8.37 11.04
CA PHE A 82 -8.64 -9.71 10.64
C PHE A 82 -7.17 -9.99 10.92
N ALA A 83 -6.41 -9.03 11.48
CA ALA A 83 -4.99 -9.22 11.78
C ALA A 83 -4.73 -10.47 12.63
N ALA A 84 -5.49 -10.66 13.70
CA ALA A 84 -5.38 -11.84 14.57
C ALA A 84 -5.70 -13.15 13.84
N ILE A 85 -6.65 -13.15 12.91
CA ILE A 85 -7.00 -14.35 12.11
C ILE A 85 -5.81 -14.73 11.22
N VAL A 86 -5.23 -13.77 10.52
CA VAL A 86 -4.04 -14.02 9.69
C VAL A 86 -2.89 -14.52 10.55
N LYS A 87 -2.60 -13.84 11.68
CA LYS A 87 -1.52 -14.21 12.61
C LYS A 87 -1.65 -15.64 13.13
N ASN A 88 -2.88 -16.07 13.45
CA ASN A 88 -3.11 -17.40 14.01
C ASN A 88 -3.16 -18.51 12.95
N THR A 89 -3.31 -18.13 11.67
CA THR A 89 -3.44 -19.09 10.54
C THR A 89 -2.15 -19.19 9.73
N LEU A 90 -1.35 -18.12 9.67
CA LEU A 90 -0.12 -18.08 8.89
C LEU A 90 0.96 -18.94 9.55
N GLU A 91 1.46 -19.94 8.81
CA GLU A 91 2.43 -20.92 9.27
C GLU A 91 3.81 -20.75 8.61
N VAL A 92 3.86 -20.05 7.46
CA VAL A 92 5.11 -19.86 6.71
C VAL A 92 5.87 -18.62 7.18
N ASP A 93 7.20 -18.72 7.13
CA ASP A 93 8.09 -17.64 7.47
C ASP A 93 8.24 -16.62 6.31
N GLY A 94 8.54 -15.37 6.66
CA GLY A 94 8.91 -14.33 5.69
C GLY A 94 7.75 -13.68 4.96
N VAL A 95 6.51 -13.98 5.33
CA VAL A 95 5.28 -13.28 4.90
C VAL A 95 4.79 -12.39 6.03
N ASN A 96 4.74 -11.09 5.79
CA ASN A 96 4.28 -10.11 6.77
C ASN A 96 2.75 -9.99 6.80
N ILE A 97 2.23 -9.42 7.88
CA ILE A 97 0.82 -9.06 8.03
C ILE A 97 0.70 -7.55 7.83
N ALA A 98 0.10 -7.13 6.73
CA ALA A 98 -0.22 -5.74 6.46
C ALA A 98 -1.70 -5.47 6.78
N CYS A 99 -1.98 -4.35 7.44
CA CYS A 99 -3.35 -3.92 7.69
C CYS A 99 -3.59 -2.51 7.17
N VAL A 100 -4.71 -2.33 6.48
CA VAL A 100 -5.19 -0.97 6.18
C VAL A 100 -5.69 -0.33 7.48
N SER A 101 -5.48 0.98 7.62
CA SER A 101 -5.86 1.71 8.84
C SER A 101 -6.09 3.20 8.54
N GLY A 102 -6.33 3.98 9.58
CA GLY A 102 -6.48 5.42 9.49
C GLY A 102 -7.75 5.86 8.76
N GLY A 103 -8.84 5.10 8.91
CA GLY A 103 -10.11 5.38 8.23
C GLY A 103 -10.07 5.04 6.74
N PHE A 104 -9.35 3.97 6.38
CA PHE A 104 -9.26 3.48 5.02
C PHE A 104 -10.67 3.17 4.43
N PRO A 105 -10.96 3.50 3.14
CA PRO A 105 -10.04 4.07 2.13
C PRO A 105 -10.05 5.59 2.04
N SER A 106 -10.91 6.29 2.76
CA SER A 106 -11.15 7.72 2.58
C SER A 106 -10.27 8.63 3.44
N SER A 107 -9.70 8.11 4.51
CA SER A 107 -9.00 8.90 5.54
C SER A 107 -9.86 9.99 6.22
N GLN A 108 -11.19 9.94 6.05
CA GLN A 108 -12.14 10.96 6.50
C GLN A 108 -12.70 10.64 7.89
N THR A 109 -11.83 10.67 8.91
CA THR A 109 -12.20 10.48 10.30
C THR A 109 -11.29 11.29 11.22
N PHE A 110 -11.56 11.28 12.52
CA PHE A 110 -10.76 11.98 13.53
C PHE A 110 -9.40 11.31 13.71
N ILE A 111 -8.37 12.12 14.02
CA ILE A 111 -7.01 11.60 14.22
C ILE A 111 -6.94 10.60 15.38
N GLU A 112 -7.69 10.82 16.44
CA GLU A 112 -7.75 9.92 17.61
C GLU A 112 -8.29 8.54 17.22
N VAL A 113 -9.25 8.49 16.27
CA VAL A 113 -9.78 7.24 15.74
C VAL A 113 -8.73 6.53 14.87
N LYS A 114 -8.00 7.28 14.02
CA LYS A 114 -6.91 6.73 13.20
C LYS A 114 -5.80 6.13 14.07
N VAL A 115 -5.42 6.83 15.12
CA VAL A 115 -4.41 6.38 16.10
C VAL A 115 -4.89 5.11 16.81
N ALA A 116 -6.13 5.09 17.29
CA ALA A 116 -6.69 3.93 17.97
C ALA A 116 -6.77 2.70 17.06
N GLU A 117 -7.26 2.88 15.83
CA GLU A 117 -7.34 1.81 14.82
C GLU A 117 -5.96 1.22 14.52
N THR A 118 -4.96 2.10 14.29
CA THR A 118 -3.58 1.69 14.03
C THR A 118 -2.97 0.93 15.21
N ALA A 119 -3.17 1.41 16.43
CA ALA A 119 -2.68 0.76 17.65
C ALA A 119 -3.31 -0.63 17.85
N LEU A 120 -4.62 -0.76 17.58
CA LEU A 120 -5.32 -2.03 17.66
C LEU A 120 -4.83 -3.01 16.59
N ALA A 121 -4.68 -2.59 15.34
CA ALA A 121 -4.15 -3.45 14.27
C ALA A 121 -2.76 -4.01 14.64
N ILE A 122 -1.90 -3.18 15.21
CA ILE A 122 -0.57 -3.58 15.68
C ILE A 122 -0.67 -4.57 16.85
N ALA A 123 -1.55 -4.32 17.82
CA ALA A 123 -1.75 -5.20 18.96
C ALA A 123 -2.25 -6.59 18.53
N GLU A 124 -3.10 -6.65 17.51
CA GLU A 124 -3.64 -7.87 16.92
C GLU A 124 -2.63 -8.59 16.00
N GLY A 125 -1.50 -7.98 15.69
CA GLY A 125 -0.38 -8.67 15.02
C GLY A 125 0.06 -8.10 13.68
N ALA A 126 -0.40 -6.91 13.28
CA ALA A 126 0.08 -6.27 12.07
C ALA A 126 1.58 -5.92 12.17
N ASP A 127 2.35 -6.28 11.14
CA ASP A 127 3.75 -5.92 10.96
C ASP A 127 3.89 -4.62 10.16
N GLU A 128 2.91 -4.33 9.33
CA GLU A 128 2.88 -3.20 8.41
C GLU A 128 1.51 -2.52 8.43
N ILE A 129 1.50 -1.21 8.33
CA ILE A 129 0.28 -0.39 8.35
C ILE A 129 0.18 0.42 7.06
N ASP A 130 -0.94 0.29 6.37
CA ASP A 130 -1.24 1.01 5.14
C ASP A 130 -2.29 2.09 5.41
N ILE A 131 -1.93 3.36 5.26
CA ILE A 131 -2.84 4.49 5.43
C ILE A 131 -3.00 5.29 4.14
N VAL A 132 -4.10 6.01 4.01
CA VAL A 132 -4.29 6.97 2.91
C VAL A 132 -4.04 8.38 3.42
N ILE A 133 -3.36 9.21 2.64
CA ILE A 133 -3.22 10.64 2.98
C ILE A 133 -4.60 11.30 3.13
N SER A 134 -4.71 12.33 3.95
CA SER A 134 -5.87 13.22 3.98
C SER A 134 -5.92 14.05 2.69
N ILE A 135 -6.49 13.46 1.61
CA ILE A 135 -6.51 14.02 0.25
C ILE A 135 -7.14 15.40 0.24
N GLY A 136 -8.22 15.59 0.99
CA GLY A 136 -8.91 16.87 1.11
C GLY A 136 -8.01 17.97 1.67
N LYS A 137 -7.24 17.68 2.72
CA LYS A 137 -6.23 18.61 3.27
C LYS A 137 -5.17 18.94 2.22
N PHE A 138 -4.60 17.94 1.55
CA PHE A 138 -3.62 18.16 0.50
C PHE A 138 -4.15 19.07 -0.62
N LEU A 139 -5.35 18.79 -1.14
CA LEU A 139 -5.93 19.55 -2.25
C LEU A 139 -6.34 20.97 -1.87
N SER A 140 -6.68 21.21 -0.59
CA SER A 140 -6.97 22.55 -0.06
C SER A 140 -5.70 23.35 0.30
N GLY A 141 -4.52 22.71 0.24
CA GLY A 141 -3.24 23.34 0.58
C GLY A 141 -2.83 23.23 2.04
N ASP A 142 -3.60 22.52 2.87
CA ASP A 142 -3.26 22.20 4.25
C ASP A 142 -2.26 21.03 4.29
N TYR A 143 -1.04 21.32 3.83
CA TYR A 143 0.04 20.33 3.79
C TYR A 143 0.56 20.00 5.18
N GLU A 144 0.56 20.98 6.09
CA GLU A 144 1.02 20.83 7.47
C GLU A 144 0.13 19.83 8.21
N GLY A 145 -1.19 20.03 8.20
CA GLY A 145 -2.13 19.13 8.84
C GLY A 145 -2.15 17.71 8.25
N MET A 146 -1.86 17.58 6.94
CA MET A 146 -1.66 16.23 6.33
C MET A 146 -0.38 15.57 6.85
N CYS A 147 0.72 16.32 6.96
CA CYS A 147 2.01 15.80 7.42
C CYS A 147 1.95 15.40 8.90
N GLU A 148 1.31 16.21 9.75
CA GLU A 148 1.12 15.93 11.17
C GLU A 148 0.38 14.60 11.40
N GLU A 149 -0.69 14.34 10.64
CA GLU A 149 -1.40 13.06 10.72
C GLU A 149 -0.50 11.85 10.38
N ILE A 150 0.34 11.97 9.34
CA ILE A 150 1.27 10.89 8.96
C ILE A 150 2.32 10.68 10.06
N GLN A 151 2.87 11.77 10.62
CA GLN A 151 3.87 11.72 11.69
C GLN A 151 3.29 11.04 12.93
N GLU A 152 2.09 11.42 13.34
CA GLU A 152 1.41 10.84 14.50
C GLU A 152 1.16 9.34 14.32
N LEU A 153 0.73 8.91 13.14
CA LEU A 153 0.55 7.49 12.83
C LEU A 153 1.88 6.74 12.74
N LYS A 154 2.96 7.37 12.25
CA LYS A 154 4.30 6.78 12.28
C LYS A 154 4.81 6.58 13.71
N GLU A 155 4.54 7.50 14.60
CA GLU A 155 4.89 7.35 16.03
C GLU A 155 4.19 6.14 16.66
N VAL A 156 2.93 5.88 16.30
CA VAL A 156 2.20 4.68 16.72
C VAL A 156 2.82 3.40 16.14
N CYS A 157 3.24 3.44 14.88
CA CYS A 157 3.88 2.29 14.21
C CYS A 157 5.25 1.92 14.79
N LYS A 158 5.98 2.87 15.37
CA LYS A 158 7.34 2.66 15.90
C LYS A 158 8.26 2.05 14.83
N GLU A 159 8.80 0.85 15.10
CA GLU A 159 9.69 0.12 14.21
C GLU A 159 8.98 -0.59 13.04
N ARG A 160 7.64 -0.63 13.06
CA ARG A 160 6.85 -1.24 11.99
C ARG A 160 6.78 -0.33 10.78
N HIS A 161 6.61 -0.93 9.62
CA HIS A 161 6.51 -0.18 8.38
C HIS A 161 5.18 0.57 8.28
N LEU A 162 5.28 1.87 7.96
CA LEU A 162 4.14 2.69 7.56
C LEU A 162 4.19 2.88 6.05
N LYS A 163 3.17 2.39 5.35
CA LYS A 163 2.99 2.57 3.91
C LYS A 163 1.92 3.61 3.67
N VAL A 164 2.24 4.65 2.91
CA VAL A 164 1.35 5.78 2.68
C VAL A 164 0.82 5.76 1.27
N ILE A 165 -0.50 5.60 1.14
CA ILE A 165 -1.22 5.59 -0.12
C ILE A 165 -1.58 7.01 -0.50
N LEU A 166 -1.14 7.42 -1.69
CA LEU A 166 -1.36 8.78 -2.20
C LEU A 166 -2.72 8.95 -2.89
N GLU A 167 -3.32 7.86 -3.36
CA GLU A 167 -4.50 7.85 -4.24
C GLU A 167 -4.28 8.78 -5.46
N THR A 168 -3.29 8.41 -6.28
CA THR A 168 -2.76 9.25 -7.36
C THR A 168 -3.81 9.76 -8.35
N GLY A 169 -4.86 8.98 -8.56
CA GLY A 169 -5.99 9.39 -9.39
C GLY A 169 -6.74 10.59 -8.84
N ALA A 170 -6.84 10.73 -7.52
CA ALA A 170 -7.46 11.90 -6.89
C ALA A 170 -6.56 13.15 -6.96
N LEU A 171 -5.25 12.96 -7.00
CA LEU A 171 -4.27 14.06 -7.07
C LEU A 171 -4.16 14.68 -8.47
N LYS A 172 -4.56 14.00 -9.51
CA LYS A 172 -4.78 14.46 -10.90
C LYS A 172 -3.54 14.87 -11.70
N SER A 173 -2.46 15.33 -11.09
CA SER A 173 -1.27 15.83 -11.81
C SER A 173 0.03 15.23 -11.28
N ALA A 174 1.03 15.11 -12.15
CA ALA A 174 2.37 14.67 -11.77
C ALA A 174 2.99 15.59 -10.69
N SER A 175 2.71 16.89 -10.75
CA SER A 175 3.15 17.86 -9.75
C SER A 175 2.60 17.56 -8.36
N ASN A 176 1.30 17.28 -8.26
CA ASN A 176 0.66 16.94 -6.99
C ASN A 176 1.15 15.59 -6.46
N ILE A 177 1.26 14.59 -7.33
CA ILE A 177 1.77 13.25 -6.95
C ILE A 177 3.18 13.37 -6.38
N LYS A 178 4.08 14.07 -7.07
CA LYS A 178 5.45 14.29 -6.58
C LYS A 178 5.47 15.05 -5.27
N LYS A 179 4.66 16.11 -5.14
CA LYS A 179 4.58 16.89 -3.89
C LYS A 179 4.09 16.02 -2.73
N ALA A 180 3.00 15.30 -2.90
CA ALA A 180 2.45 14.40 -1.88
C ALA A 180 3.46 13.31 -1.51
N SER A 181 4.17 12.71 -2.48
CA SER A 181 5.22 11.73 -2.23
C SER A 181 6.34 12.29 -1.34
N ILE A 182 6.85 13.47 -1.68
CA ILE A 182 7.92 14.12 -0.92
C ILE A 182 7.46 14.44 0.50
N LEU A 183 6.28 15.01 0.66
CA LEU A 183 5.72 15.34 1.97
C LEU A 183 5.55 14.07 2.83
N SER A 184 4.96 13.02 2.27
CA SER A 184 4.77 11.74 2.98
C SER A 184 6.10 11.12 3.43
N MET A 185 7.12 11.11 2.55
CA MET A 185 8.47 10.62 2.89
C MET A 185 9.08 11.41 4.07
N TYR A 186 8.99 12.73 4.04
CA TYR A 186 9.52 13.57 5.14
C TYR A 186 8.71 13.48 6.42
N SER A 187 7.46 13.02 6.34
CA SER A 187 6.60 12.77 7.49
C SER A 187 6.77 11.37 8.10
N GLY A 188 7.69 10.54 7.55
CA GLY A 188 8.06 9.25 8.13
C GLY A 188 7.47 8.03 7.42
N ALA A 189 6.91 8.19 6.21
CA ALA A 189 6.50 7.03 5.40
C ALA A 189 7.73 6.17 5.03
N ASP A 190 7.65 4.88 5.31
CA ASP A 190 8.67 3.90 4.87
C ASP A 190 8.44 3.51 3.40
N PHE A 191 7.18 3.48 2.96
CA PHE A 191 6.78 3.20 1.59
C PHE A 191 5.73 4.19 1.10
N ILE A 192 5.72 4.42 -0.21
CA ILE A 192 4.69 5.17 -0.92
C ILE A 192 3.92 4.19 -1.82
N LYS A 193 2.59 4.17 -1.70
CA LYS A 193 1.69 3.39 -2.55
C LYS A 193 0.86 4.32 -3.44
N THR A 194 0.48 3.86 -4.61
CA THR A 194 -0.23 4.70 -5.59
C THR A 194 -1.72 4.79 -5.34
N SER A 195 -2.36 3.69 -4.91
CA SER A 195 -3.82 3.57 -4.97
C SER A 195 -4.37 2.67 -3.88
N THR A 196 -5.61 2.93 -3.45
CA THR A 196 -6.36 2.08 -2.51
C THR A 196 -6.90 0.81 -3.17
N GLY A 197 -7.04 0.81 -4.50
CA GLY A 197 -7.73 -0.24 -5.24
C GLY A 197 -9.27 -0.18 -5.17
N THR A 198 -9.84 0.72 -4.35
CA THR A 198 -11.30 0.84 -4.16
C THR A 198 -11.96 1.83 -5.10
N VAL A 199 -11.20 2.67 -5.81
CA VAL A 199 -11.71 3.71 -6.73
C VAL A 199 -11.57 3.25 -8.17
N SER A 200 -12.70 3.19 -8.89
CA SER A 200 -12.77 2.67 -10.27
C SER A 200 -12.18 3.59 -11.35
N TYR A 201 -11.87 4.83 -11.02
CA TYR A 201 -11.52 5.86 -12.00
C TYR A 201 -10.20 6.55 -11.67
N THR A 202 -9.10 6.02 -12.19
CA THR A 202 -7.85 6.75 -12.16
C THR A 202 -7.23 6.77 -13.55
N HIS A 203 -7.17 7.94 -14.18
CA HIS A 203 -6.48 8.14 -15.47
C HIS A 203 -4.96 7.94 -15.40
N LEU A 204 -4.41 7.68 -14.22
CA LEU A 204 -2.98 7.45 -13.97
C LEU A 204 -2.78 6.08 -13.31
N ARG A 205 -3.49 5.06 -13.75
CA ARG A 205 -3.19 3.69 -13.36
C ARG A 205 -1.81 3.32 -13.89
N ALA A 206 -0.86 3.11 -13.00
CA ALA A 206 0.12 2.06 -13.23
C ALA A 206 -0.70 0.79 -13.52
N HIS A 207 -0.35 0.03 -14.54
CA HIS A 207 -1.10 -1.14 -14.96
C HIS A 207 -1.34 -2.05 -13.75
N GLU A 208 -2.54 -1.95 -13.17
CA GLU A 208 -2.99 -2.94 -12.19
C GLU A 208 -3.25 -4.21 -12.98
N THR A 209 -2.44 -5.20 -12.76
CA THR A 209 -2.80 -6.56 -13.10
C THR A 209 -4.00 -6.91 -12.23
N ARG A 210 -5.21 -6.86 -12.81
CA ARG A 210 -6.33 -7.60 -12.25
C ARG A 210 -5.93 -9.07 -12.29
N SER A 211 -5.52 -9.59 -11.17
CA SER A 211 -5.43 -11.02 -10.99
C SER A 211 -6.85 -11.56 -10.96
N ASN A 212 -7.35 -11.99 -12.11
CA ASN A 212 -8.40 -12.98 -12.16
C ASN A 212 -7.72 -14.32 -11.82
N LEU A 213 -7.69 -14.65 -10.56
CA LEU A 213 -7.45 -15.99 -10.06
C LEU A 213 -8.73 -16.54 -9.47
#